data_cf7b5a105a1a692fce14525d5afaa9ef
#
_entry.id   cf7b5a105a1a692fce14525d5afaa9ef
#
_cell.length_a   1.000
_cell.length_b   1.000
_cell.length_c   1.000
_cell.angle_alpha   90.00
_cell.angle_beta   90.00
_cell.angle_gamma   90.00
#
_symmetry.space_group_name_H-M   'P 1'
#
loop_
_entity.id
_entity.type
_entity.pdbx_description
1 polymer ?
#
loop_
_entity_poly.entity_id
_entity_poly.type
_entity_poly.pdbx_seq_one_letter_code
_entity_poly.pdbx_strand_id
1 'polypeptide(L)'
;MIKDAISEAVRDALREKVRCPTMPHPLPSLQATPSSLPTSSTPTSFLPTPSPPPVRKSDSPDAALSPIEDDLDNFGERVGEEIEALGNQCEENPPYVKHFDAWGNRVDDLITCEAWKKQKAIAAEEGIVAIPYERKYGSWSRVYQAAKMILYGPSSGLYSCPLAMTDGAAKIFENDSVLSSELQRSAFGHLTSRKPETFWTSGQWMTEKKGGSDVAGGTETLAYPQNDGSFNLHGYKWFSSATDSDMTLTLARIVDDDGQYKEVCSLLLACNSKIDNQ
;
A
#
# COMPACT_ATOMS: atom_id res chain seq x y z
N MET A 1 5.62 -24.13 17.88
CA MET A 1 4.29 -23.78 18.49
C MET A 1 3.57 -22.64 17.78
N ILE A 2 4.08 -21.39 17.75
CA ILE A 2 3.38 -20.28 17.03
C ILE A 2 3.42 -20.51 15.51
N LYS A 3 4.57 -20.92 14.96
CA LYS A 3 4.77 -21.27 13.54
C LYS A 3 3.77 -22.36 13.09
N ASP A 4 3.64 -23.42 13.89
CA ASP A 4 2.77 -24.56 13.56
C ASP A 4 1.29 -24.14 13.60
N ALA A 5 0.87 -23.35 14.58
CA ALA A 5 -0.50 -22.86 14.71
C ALA A 5 -0.89 -21.88 13.57
N ILE A 6 0.02 -21.00 13.16
CA ILE A 6 -0.23 -20.06 12.04
C ILE A 6 -0.26 -20.82 10.71
N SER A 7 0.65 -21.78 10.49
CA SER A 7 0.66 -22.63 9.30
C SER A 7 -0.62 -23.46 9.20
N GLU A 8 -1.09 -24.02 10.31
CA GLU A 8 -2.33 -24.77 10.36
C GLU A 8 -3.57 -23.89 10.13
N ALA A 9 -3.64 -22.73 10.75
CA ALA A 9 -4.74 -21.78 10.54
C ALA A 9 -4.81 -21.27 9.10
N VAL A 10 -3.66 -21.02 8.46
CA VAL A 10 -3.61 -20.61 7.05
C VAL A 10 -4.02 -21.76 6.13
N ARG A 11 -3.56 -23.00 6.40
CA ARG A 11 -3.99 -24.19 5.66
C ARG A 11 -5.49 -24.43 5.79
N ASP A 12 -6.05 -24.26 6.97
CA ASP A 12 -7.48 -24.44 7.20
C ASP A 12 -8.31 -23.35 6.55
N ALA A 13 -7.88 -22.09 6.60
CA ALA A 13 -8.54 -20.97 5.89
C ALA A 13 -8.52 -21.18 4.36
N LEU A 14 -7.42 -21.69 3.82
CA LEU A 14 -7.32 -22.04 2.40
C LEU A 14 -8.25 -23.21 2.04
N ARG A 15 -8.33 -24.26 2.89
CA ARG A 15 -9.21 -25.43 2.70
C ARG A 15 -10.70 -25.09 2.88
N GLU A 16 -11.04 -24.24 3.84
CA GLU A 16 -12.43 -23.82 4.08
C GLU A 16 -13.00 -23.01 2.92
N LYS A 17 -12.20 -22.14 2.30
CA LYS A 17 -12.61 -21.37 1.11
C LYS A 17 -12.88 -22.27 -0.10
N VAL A 18 -12.25 -23.44 -0.16
CA VAL A 18 -12.52 -24.47 -1.18
C VAL A 18 -13.89 -25.13 -0.97
N ARG A 19 -14.41 -25.14 0.27
CA ARG A 19 -15.68 -25.79 0.64
C ARG A 19 -16.87 -24.82 0.67
N CYS A 20 -16.66 -23.50 0.50
CA CYS A 20 -17.75 -22.54 0.62
C CYS A 20 -18.58 -22.53 -0.67
N PRO A 21 -19.83 -23.09 -0.67
CA PRO A 21 -20.76 -22.88 -1.76
C PRO A 21 -21.20 -21.42 -1.74
N THR A 22 -21.32 -20.83 -2.94
CA THR A 22 -21.90 -19.54 -3.25
C THR A 22 -22.73 -18.90 -2.12
N MET A 23 -22.27 -17.75 -1.62
CA MET A 23 -23.01 -16.97 -0.63
C MET A 23 -24.42 -16.65 -1.14
N PRO A 24 -25.47 -17.02 -0.43
CA PRO A 24 -26.81 -16.56 -0.73
C PRO A 24 -27.06 -15.22 -0.04
N HIS A 25 -27.44 -14.24 -0.84
CA HIS A 25 -28.10 -12.98 -0.52
C HIS A 25 -27.29 -11.80 0.05
N PRO A 26 -27.60 -10.59 -0.47
CA PRO A 26 -27.04 -9.35 0.03
C PRO A 26 -27.55 -9.05 1.46
N LEU A 27 -26.67 -8.47 2.27
CA LEU A 27 -27.00 -7.99 3.61
C LEU A 27 -28.22 -7.04 3.57
N PRO A 28 -29.13 -7.10 4.56
CA PRO A 28 -30.28 -6.21 4.61
C PRO A 28 -29.81 -4.76 4.74
N SER A 29 -30.35 -3.90 3.90
CA SER A 29 -30.15 -2.47 3.91
C SER A 29 -30.58 -1.88 5.26
N LEU A 30 -29.65 -1.22 5.95
CA LEU A 30 -29.97 -0.31 7.05
C LEU A 30 -30.84 0.82 6.48
N GLN A 31 -32.11 0.82 6.81
CA GLN A 31 -33.02 1.93 6.53
C GLN A 31 -32.65 3.11 7.44
N ALA A 32 -31.99 4.11 6.86
CA ALA A 32 -31.91 5.42 7.47
C ALA A 32 -33.19 6.20 7.17
N THR A 33 -33.88 6.69 8.21
CA THR A 33 -35.04 7.59 8.09
C THR A 33 -34.62 8.90 7.43
N PRO A 34 -35.40 9.45 6.50
CA PRO A 34 -35.04 10.67 5.79
C PRO A 34 -35.31 11.90 6.63
N SER A 35 -34.26 12.67 6.97
CA SER A 35 -34.37 14.08 7.28
C SER A 35 -34.07 14.87 6.00
N SER A 36 -34.97 15.78 5.65
CA SER A 36 -35.07 16.59 4.46
C SER A 36 -33.78 17.35 4.12
N LEU A 37 -33.23 17.10 2.91
CA LEU A 37 -32.27 17.97 2.23
C LEU A 37 -32.76 18.25 0.78
N PRO A 38 -32.48 19.44 0.23
CA PRO A 38 -33.06 19.90 -1.02
C PRO A 38 -32.47 19.17 -2.25
N THR A 39 -33.34 18.86 -3.18
CA THR A 39 -33.08 18.24 -4.48
C THR A 39 -32.35 19.18 -5.43
N SER A 40 -31.13 18.84 -5.82
CA SER A 40 -30.64 19.01 -7.21
C SER A 40 -29.24 18.38 -7.34
N SER A 41 -29.14 17.23 -7.97
CA SER A 41 -28.04 16.86 -8.87
C SER A 41 -28.28 15.43 -9.38
N THR A 42 -28.11 15.28 -10.67
CA THR A 42 -28.17 14.05 -11.47
C THR A 42 -27.37 12.90 -10.83
N PRO A 43 -27.91 11.66 -10.78
CA PRO A 43 -27.16 10.53 -10.27
C PRO A 43 -26.03 10.19 -11.22
N THR A 44 -24.80 10.28 -10.72
CA THR A 44 -23.62 9.70 -11.37
C THR A 44 -23.82 8.18 -11.40
N SER A 45 -24.02 7.65 -12.60
CA SER A 45 -24.13 6.21 -12.84
C SER A 45 -22.86 5.51 -12.33
N PHE A 46 -22.99 4.70 -11.30
CA PHE A 46 -21.97 3.73 -10.96
C PHE A 46 -21.80 2.81 -12.17
N LEU A 47 -20.67 2.93 -12.85
CA LEU A 47 -20.27 1.95 -13.84
C LEU A 47 -20.18 0.58 -13.14
N PRO A 48 -20.81 -0.47 -13.69
CA PRO A 48 -20.68 -1.81 -13.14
C PRO A 48 -19.20 -2.20 -13.14
N THR A 49 -18.70 -2.66 -11.99
CA THR A 49 -17.40 -3.29 -11.92
C THR A 49 -17.33 -4.40 -12.96
N PRO A 50 -16.27 -4.45 -13.81
CA PRO A 50 -16.13 -5.55 -14.76
C PRO A 50 -16.19 -6.86 -14.00
N SER A 51 -17.04 -7.78 -14.49
CA SER A 51 -17.14 -9.13 -13.94
C SER A 51 -15.76 -9.78 -13.96
N PRO A 52 -15.37 -10.50 -12.88
CA PRO A 52 -14.09 -11.19 -12.86
C PRO A 52 -13.99 -12.12 -14.08
N PRO A 53 -12.81 -12.22 -14.71
CA PRO A 53 -12.64 -13.11 -15.87
C PRO A 53 -13.03 -14.54 -15.47
N PRO A 54 -13.56 -15.32 -16.43
CA PRO A 54 -14.00 -16.69 -16.14
C PRO A 54 -12.82 -17.52 -15.61
N VAL A 55 -13.07 -18.23 -14.51
CA VAL A 55 -12.10 -19.14 -13.87
C VAL A 55 -11.67 -20.18 -14.91
N ARG A 56 -10.39 -20.19 -15.25
CA ARG A 56 -9.84 -21.20 -16.19
C ARG A 56 -9.76 -22.56 -15.46
N LYS A 57 -9.94 -23.65 -16.19
CA LYS A 57 -9.84 -25.03 -15.65
C LYS A 57 -8.47 -25.36 -15.04
N SER A 58 -7.43 -24.53 -15.25
CA SER A 58 -6.12 -24.60 -14.60
C SER A 58 -6.09 -24.05 -13.16
N ASP A 59 -7.18 -23.44 -12.71
CA ASP A 59 -7.32 -22.83 -11.39
C ASP A 59 -7.93 -23.83 -10.38
N SER A 60 -7.62 -25.14 -10.52
CA SER A 60 -8.03 -26.07 -9.48
C SER A 60 -7.30 -25.70 -8.18
N PRO A 61 -8.01 -25.61 -7.05
CA PRO A 61 -7.40 -25.27 -5.77
C PRO A 61 -6.21 -26.16 -5.44
N ASP A 62 -6.29 -27.46 -5.74
CA ASP A 62 -5.26 -28.44 -5.42
C ASP A 62 -3.95 -28.22 -6.22
N ALA A 63 -4.02 -27.74 -7.46
CA ALA A 63 -2.84 -27.46 -8.26
C ALA A 63 -2.09 -26.18 -7.81
N ALA A 64 -2.80 -25.24 -7.17
CA ALA A 64 -2.20 -24.02 -6.62
C ALA A 64 -1.69 -24.20 -5.18
N LEU A 65 -2.28 -25.13 -4.42
CA LEU A 65 -2.01 -25.30 -2.98
C LEU A 65 -0.57 -25.77 -2.73
N SER A 66 -0.11 -26.85 -3.35
CA SER A 66 1.21 -27.43 -3.04
C SER A 66 2.37 -26.41 -3.25
N PRO A 67 2.49 -25.69 -4.38
CA PRO A 67 3.57 -24.72 -4.53
C PRO A 67 3.46 -23.52 -3.57
N ILE A 68 2.24 -23.15 -3.13
CA ILE A 68 2.03 -22.10 -2.14
C ILE A 68 2.45 -22.58 -0.75
N GLU A 69 2.09 -23.80 -0.38
CA GLU A 69 2.46 -24.41 0.91
C GLU A 69 3.97 -24.54 1.03
N ASP A 70 4.64 -25.07 0.01
CA ASP A 70 6.10 -25.21 -0.02
C ASP A 70 6.81 -23.85 0.14
N ASP A 71 6.32 -22.80 -0.55
CA ASP A 71 6.90 -21.46 -0.42
C ASP A 71 6.62 -20.84 0.96
N LEU A 72 5.43 -21.04 1.53
CA LEU A 72 5.10 -20.54 2.86
C LEU A 72 5.92 -21.24 3.96
N ASP A 73 6.20 -22.52 3.81
CA ASP A 73 7.05 -23.24 4.74
C ASP A 73 8.50 -22.71 4.70
N ASN A 74 9.09 -22.56 3.51
CA ASN A 74 10.41 -21.97 3.33
C ASN A 74 10.45 -20.52 3.84
N PHE A 75 9.42 -19.73 3.53
CA PHE A 75 9.34 -18.37 4.03
C PHE A 75 9.18 -18.30 5.54
N GLY A 76 8.43 -19.24 6.13
CA GLY A 76 8.30 -19.37 7.58
C GLY A 76 9.63 -19.67 8.28
N GLU A 77 10.53 -20.46 7.65
CA GLU A 77 11.90 -20.67 8.14
C GLU A 77 12.71 -19.38 8.09
N ARG A 78 12.68 -18.68 6.96
CA ARG A 78 13.33 -17.37 6.81
C ARG A 78 12.82 -16.34 7.83
N VAL A 79 11.53 -16.36 8.15
CA VAL A 79 10.95 -15.50 9.20
C VAL A 79 11.56 -15.78 10.55
N GLY A 80 11.68 -17.05 10.95
CA GLY A 80 12.22 -17.42 12.25
C GLY A 80 13.73 -17.23 12.41
N GLU A 81 14.49 -17.28 11.33
CA GLU A 81 15.96 -17.21 11.36
C GLU A 81 16.48 -15.80 11.06
N GLU A 82 16.07 -15.21 9.92
CA GLU A 82 16.64 -13.94 9.43
C GLU A 82 15.75 -12.76 9.80
N ILE A 83 14.46 -12.83 9.49
CA ILE A 83 13.55 -11.66 9.56
C ILE A 83 13.31 -11.25 11.01
N GLU A 84 13.15 -12.19 11.94
CA GLU A 84 12.97 -11.90 13.37
C GLU A 84 14.23 -11.24 13.97
N ALA A 85 15.41 -11.70 13.60
CA ALA A 85 16.67 -11.08 14.06
C ALA A 85 16.82 -9.65 13.55
N LEU A 86 16.40 -9.38 12.29
CA LEU A 86 16.38 -8.03 11.73
C LEU A 86 15.30 -7.16 12.38
N GLY A 87 14.12 -7.72 12.66
CA GLY A 87 13.05 -7.02 13.37
C GLY A 87 13.49 -6.54 14.75
N ASN A 88 14.14 -7.40 15.53
CA ASN A 88 14.71 -7.04 16.83
C ASN A 88 15.74 -5.91 16.69
N GLN A 89 16.62 -5.94 15.68
CA GLN A 89 17.58 -4.87 15.42
C GLN A 89 16.89 -3.55 15.05
N CYS A 90 15.75 -3.59 14.35
CA CYS A 90 14.97 -2.39 14.06
C CYS A 90 14.39 -1.75 15.33
N GLU A 91 13.92 -2.55 16.27
CA GLU A 91 13.38 -2.06 17.55
C GLU A 91 14.47 -1.49 18.46
N GLU A 92 15.65 -2.11 18.46
CA GLU A 92 16.81 -1.64 19.22
C GLU A 92 17.44 -0.36 18.65
N ASN A 93 17.25 -0.08 17.35
CA ASN A 93 17.83 1.04 16.63
C ASN A 93 16.76 1.91 15.96
N PRO A 94 15.95 2.67 16.73
CA PRO A 94 14.90 3.49 16.19
C PRO A 94 15.44 4.57 15.24
N PRO A 95 14.65 4.98 14.23
CA PRO A 95 15.06 6.04 13.32
C PRO A 95 15.19 7.38 14.03
N TYR A 96 16.08 8.23 13.52
CA TYR A 96 16.26 9.60 14.03
C TYR A 96 16.51 10.57 12.87
N VAL A 97 16.22 11.86 13.11
CA VAL A 97 16.49 12.91 12.14
C VAL A 97 17.80 13.63 12.52
N LYS A 98 18.73 13.64 11.59
CA LYS A 98 19.94 14.46 11.68
C LYS A 98 19.63 15.86 11.13
N HIS A 99 19.38 16.82 12.00
CA HIS A 99 18.96 18.14 11.60
C HIS A 99 20.07 18.98 10.95
N PHE A 100 21.30 18.81 11.41
CA PHE A 100 22.43 19.62 10.96
C PHE A 100 23.65 18.76 10.62
N ASP A 101 24.43 19.22 9.64
CA ASP A 101 25.76 18.66 9.35
C ASP A 101 26.83 19.15 10.39
N ALA A 102 28.09 18.74 10.18
CA ALA A 102 29.20 19.12 11.06
C ALA A 102 29.53 20.61 11.02
N TRP A 103 29.07 21.35 10.04
CA TRP A 103 29.32 22.78 9.85
C TRP A 103 28.11 23.66 10.20
N GLY A 104 27.02 23.06 10.71
CA GLY A 104 25.83 23.79 11.13
C GLY A 104 24.83 24.06 9.99
N ASN A 105 25.02 23.50 8.80
CA ASN A 105 24.02 23.59 7.73
C ASN A 105 22.86 22.66 8.03
N ARG A 106 21.63 23.11 7.81
CA ARG A 106 20.43 22.31 7.98
C ARG A 106 20.31 21.27 6.86
N VAL A 107 20.25 19.98 7.23
CA VAL A 107 20.16 18.86 6.28
C VAL A 107 18.89 18.02 6.44
N ASP A 108 18.31 17.97 7.64
CA ASP A 108 17.10 17.22 8.02
C ASP A 108 17.09 15.77 7.45
N ASP A 109 18.21 15.06 7.63
CA ASP A 109 18.42 13.73 7.06
C ASP A 109 17.78 12.66 7.96
N LEU A 110 16.87 11.85 7.41
CA LEU A 110 16.27 10.73 8.13
C LEU A 110 17.18 9.51 8.08
N ILE A 111 17.66 9.11 9.25
CA ILE A 111 18.55 7.96 9.39
C ILE A 111 17.76 6.76 9.90
N THR A 112 17.76 5.70 9.11
CA THR A 112 17.22 4.37 9.45
C THR A 112 18.35 3.36 9.58
N CYS A 113 18.17 2.32 10.39
CA CYS A 113 19.16 1.28 10.57
C CYS A 113 19.28 0.36 9.34
N GLU A 114 20.40 -0.36 9.22
CA GLU A 114 20.64 -1.28 8.10
C GLU A 114 19.64 -2.46 8.08
N ALA A 115 19.17 -2.89 9.25
CA ALA A 115 18.16 -3.93 9.35
C ALA A 115 16.84 -3.51 8.67
N TRP A 116 16.41 -2.25 8.85
CA TRP A 116 15.24 -1.68 8.17
C TRP A 116 15.38 -1.68 6.65
N LYS A 117 16.56 -1.31 6.14
CA LYS A 117 16.85 -1.38 4.70
C LYS A 117 16.85 -2.80 4.15
N LYS A 118 17.35 -3.77 4.93
CA LYS A 118 17.31 -5.20 4.58
C LYS A 118 15.88 -5.73 4.54
N GLN A 119 14.99 -5.28 5.43
CA GLN A 119 13.57 -5.66 5.37
C GLN A 119 12.94 -5.24 4.03
N LYS A 120 13.32 -4.07 3.47
CA LYS A 120 12.89 -3.63 2.14
C LYS A 120 13.33 -4.62 1.05
N ALA A 121 14.59 -5.03 1.08
CA ALA A 121 15.14 -5.98 0.11
C ALA A 121 14.45 -7.35 0.19
N ILE A 122 14.28 -7.89 1.39
CA ILE A 122 13.58 -9.15 1.63
C ILE A 122 12.13 -9.08 1.11
N ALA A 123 11.42 -7.99 1.39
CA ALA A 123 10.05 -7.81 0.94
C ALA A 123 9.91 -7.84 -0.59
N ALA A 124 10.90 -7.30 -1.31
CA ALA A 124 10.97 -7.38 -2.76
C ALA A 124 11.25 -8.80 -3.25
N GLU A 125 12.29 -9.45 -2.74
CA GLU A 125 12.68 -10.83 -3.09
C GLU A 125 11.53 -11.80 -2.89
N GLU A 126 10.87 -11.73 -1.74
CA GLU A 126 9.71 -12.55 -1.39
C GLU A 126 8.43 -12.16 -2.15
N GLY A 127 8.46 -11.04 -2.86
CA GLY A 127 7.34 -10.54 -3.67
C GLY A 127 6.09 -10.22 -2.85
N ILE A 128 6.26 -9.76 -1.62
CA ILE A 128 5.12 -9.52 -0.70
C ILE A 128 4.09 -8.57 -1.31
N VAL A 129 4.54 -7.58 -2.10
CA VAL A 129 3.64 -6.71 -2.86
C VAL A 129 3.36 -7.25 -4.27
N ALA A 130 4.32 -7.92 -4.91
CA ALA A 130 4.22 -8.36 -6.30
C ALA A 130 3.19 -9.48 -6.55
N ILE A 131 3.11 -10.46 -5.65
CA ILE A 131 2.31 -11.69 -5.76
C ILE A 131 0.88 -11.47 -6.31
N PRO A 132 0.06 -10.55 -5.78
CA PRO A 132 -1.31 -10.39 -6.24
C PRO A 132 -1.41 -9.78 -7.65
N TYR A 133 -0.39 -9.05 -8.09
CA TYR A 133 -0.34 -8.41 -9.41
C TYR A 133 0.21 -9.33 -10.48
N GLU A 134 1.09 -10.26 -10.14
CA GLU A 134 1.55 -11.34 -11.00
C GLU A 134 0.43 -12.31 -11.38
N ARG A 135 -0.57 -12.45 -10.51
CA ARG A 135 -1.75 -13.30 -10.72
C ARG A 135 -1.45 -14.76 -11.09
N LYS A 136 -0.27 -15.25 -10.69
CA LYS A 136 0.19 -16.61 -10.99
C LYS A 136 -0.82 -17.69 -10.56
N TYR A 137 -1.51 -17.44 -9.46
CA TYR A 137 -2.51 -18.34 -8.88
C TYR A 137 -3.94 -17.80 -9.01
N GLY A 138 -4.22 -16.94 -10.01
CA GLY A 138 -5.53 -16.35 -10.24
C GLY A 138 -6.08 -15.64 -9.00
N SER A 139 -7.31 -15.96 -8.61
CA SER A 139 -7.96 -15.37 -7.42
C SER A 139 -7.29 -15.74 -6.09
N TRP A 140 -6.48 -16.80 -6.04
CA TRP A 140 -5.74 -17.23 -4.87
C TRP A 140 -4.51 -16.39 -4.57
N SER A 141 -4.02 -15.62 -5.54
CA SER A 141 -2.82 -14.79 -5.36
C SER A 141 -2.94 -13.78 -4.20
N ARG A 142 -4.15 -13.22 -3.97
CA ARG A 142 -4.40 -12.33 -2.82
C ARG A 142 -4.41 -13.08 -1.48
N VAL A 143 -4.93 -14.29 -1.45
CA VAL A 143 -4.93 -15.13 -0.23
C VAL A 143 -3.50 -15.53 0.10
N TYR A 144 -2.70 -15.90 -0.90
CA TYR A 144 -1.29 -16.20 -0.74
C TYR A 144 -0.49 -14.99 -0.22
N GLN A 145 -0.68 -13.80 -0.78
CA GLN A 145 -0.08 -12.58 -0.24
C GLN A 145 -0.46 -12.36 1.23
N ALA A 146 -1.75 -12.49 1.56
CA ALA A 146 -2.22 -12.31 2.93
C ALA A 146 -1.55 -13.29 3.90
N ALA A 147 -1.36 -14.56 3.49
CA ALA A 147 -0.64 -15.57 4.26
C ALA A 147 0.81 -15.15 4.51
N LYS A 148 1.54 -14.68 3.48
CA LYS A 148 2.90 -14.15 3.65
C LYS A 148 2.93 -12.94 4.58
N MET A 149 1.99 -12.01 4.46
CA MET A 149 1.91 -10.84 5.34
C MET A 149 1.64 -11.21 6.81
N ILE A 150 0.84 -12.25 7.06
CA ILE A 150 0.57 -12.74 8.41
C ILE A 150 1.83 -13.36 9.03
N LEU A 151 2.61 -14.11 8.26
CA LEU A 151 3.88 -14.68 8.72
C LEU A 151 4.94 -13.60 8.96
N TYR A 152 5.03 -12.62 8.05
CA TYR A 152 6.03 -11.57 8.06
C TYR A 152 5.80 -10.50 9.14
N GLY A 153 4.55 -10.06 9.29
CA GLY A 153 4.19 -8.87 10.06
C GLY A 153 4.71 -8.85 11.50
N PRO A 154 4.51 -9.92 12.30
CA PRO A 154 4.93 -9.94 13.70
C PRO A 154 6.44 -9.83 13.91
N SER A 155 7.25 -10.33 12.97
CA SER A 155 8.71 -10.41 13.08
C SER A 155 9.46 -9.34 12.26
N SER A 156 8.74 -8.43 11.57
CA SER A 156 9.33 -7.51 10.59
C SER A 156 9.84 -6.18 11.15
N GLY A 157 9.82 -5.97 12.48
CA GLY A 157 10.12 -4.67 13.06
C GLY A 157 9.21 -3.56 12.53
N LEU A 158 7.92 -3.88 12.32
CA LEU A 158 6.88 -3.00 11.78
C LEU A 158 6.99 -2.71 10.26
N TYR A 159 7.89 -3.38 9.52
CA TYR A 159 8.04 -3.12 8.08
C TYR A 159 6.79 -3.50 7.26
N SER A 160 5.87 -4.29 7.80
CA SER A 160 4.57 -4.58 7.21
C SER A 160 3.72 -3.32 6.94
N CYS A 161 3.91 -2.24 7.72
CA CYS A 161 3.18 -0.98 7.55
C CYS A 161 3.50 -0.30 6.19
N PRO A 162 4.75 0.01 5.81
CA PRO A 162 5.05 0.54 4.48
C PRO A 162 4.60 -0.40 3.36
N LEU A 163 4.68 -1.72 3.53
CA LEU A 163 4.25 -2.67 2.50
C LEU A 163 2.74 -2.64 2.26
N ALA A 164 1.93 -2.45 3.30
CA ALA A 164 0.48 -2.32 3.16
C ALA A 164 0.10 -1.04 2.37
N MET A 165 0.80 0.07 2.62
CA MET A 165 0.61 1.31 1.86
C MET A 165 1.09 1.17 0.42
N THR A 166 2.20 0.47 0.20
CA THR A 166 2.74 0.17 -1.12
C THR A 166 1.77 -0.67 -1.95
N ASP A 167 1.17 -1.70 -1.36
CA ASP A 167 0.12 -2.50 -2.02
C ASP A 167 -1.12 -1.64 -2.36
N GLY A 168 -1.52 -0.74 -1.46
CA GLY A 168 -2.60 0.21 -1.71
C GLY A 168 -2.31 1.14 -2.89
N ALA A 169 -1.10 1.68 -2.98
CA ALA A 169 -0.66 2.52 -4.10
C ALA A 169 -0.62 1.72 -5.41
N ALA A 170 -0.03 0.52 -5.40
CA ALA A 170 -0.01 -0.38 -6.55
C ALA A 170 -1.42 -0.71 -7.04
N LYS A 171 -2.38 -0.91 -6.11
CA LYS A 171 -3.78 -1.18 -6.47
C LYS A 171 -4.46 -0.01 -7.16
N ILE A 172 -4.15 1.22 -6.78
CA ILE A 172 -4.65 2.42 -7.46
C ILE A 172 -4.07 2.48 -8.88
N PHE A 173 -2.77 2.24 -9.04
CA PHE A 173 -2.10 2.29 -10.34
C PHE A 173 -2.36 1.06 -11.23
N GLU A 174 -2.87 -0.05 -10.72
CA GLU A 174 -3.30 -1.19 -11.54
C GLU A 174 -4.48 -0.83 -12.47
N ASN A 175 -5.23 0.22 -12.15
CA ASN A 175 -6.39 0.61 -12.95
C ASN A 175 -5.96 1.46 -14.14
N ASP A 176 -6.15 0.95 -15.37
CA ASP A 176 -5.79 1.60 -16.64
C ASP A 176 -6.41 2.99 -16.80
N SER A 177 -7.57 3.26 -16.18
CA SER A 177 -8.18 4.59 -16.19
C SER A 177 -7.39 5.62 -15.39
N VAL A 178 -6.56 5.19 -14.45
CA VAL A 178 -5.66 6.01 -13.63
C VAL A 178 -4.27 6.11 -14.25
N LEU A 179 -3.81 5.06 -14.94
CA LEU A 179 -2.50 4.97 -15.60
C LEU A 179 -2.41 5.82 -16.88
N SER A 180 -2.76 7.10 -16.78
CA SER A 180 -2.74 8.01 -17.93
C SER A 180 -1.34 8.52 -18.27
N SER A 181 -0.38 8.49 -17.33
CA SER A 181 0.97 8.99 -17.51
C SER A 181 2.03 7.89 -17.48
N GLU A 182 3.18 8.15 -18.13
CA GLU A 182 4.35 7.27 -18.10
C GLU A 182 4.89 7.12 -16.67
N LEU A 183 4.87 8.21 -15.89
CA LEU A 183 5.27 8.20 -14.48
C LEU A 183 4.47 7.18 -13.64
N GLN A 184 3.16 7.12 -13.84
CA GLN A 184 2.30 6.19 -13.09
C GLN A 184 2.57 4.74 -13.47
N ARG A 185 2.80 4.45 -14.78
CA ARG A 185 3.19 3.10 -15.24
C ARG A 185 4.56 2.69 -14.70
N SER A 186 5.51 3.62 -14.70
CA SER A 186 6.84 3.40 -14.12
C SER A 186 6.73 3.13 -12.62
N ALA A 187 5.99 3.95 -11.87
CA ALA A 187 5.75 3.76 -10.44
C ALA A 187 5.11 2.39 -10.14
N PHE A 188 4.09 1.97 -10.90
CA PHE A 188 3.49 0.64 -10.75
C PHE A 188 4.52 -0.48 -10.92
N GLY A 189 5.38 -0.39 -11.95
CA GLY A 189 6.44 -1.37 -12.20
C GLY A 189 7.44 -1.45 -11.05
N HIS A 190 7.79 -0.31 -10.44
CA HIS A 190 8.67 -0.25 -9.28
C HIS A 190 7.99 -0.79 -8.00
N LEU A 191 6.75 -0.40 -7.72
CA LEU A 191 6.00 -0.86 -6.53
C LEU A 191 5.76 -2.37 -6.53
N THR A 192 5.70 -3.00 -7.70
CA THR A 192 5.48 -4.45 -7.85
C THR A 192 6.74 -5.21 -8.24
N SER A 193 7.91 -4.58 -8.14
CA SER A 193 9.19 -5.22 -8.46
C SER A 193 9.58 -6.27 -7.42
N ARG A 194 10.16 -7.39 -7.91
CA ARG A 194 10.84 -8.37 -7.06
C ARG A 194 12.35 -8.12 -6.89
N LYS A 195 12.86 -7.10 -7.57
CA LYS A 195 14.28 -6.76 -7.51
C LYS A 195 14.50 -5.67 -6.45
N PRO A 196 15.31 -5.92 -5.41
CA PRO A 196 15.58 -4.93 -4.36
C PRO A 196 16.03 -3.57 -4.89
N GLU A 197 16.83 -3.57 -5.96
CA GLU A 197 17.42 -2.35 -6.55
C GLU A 197 16.38 -1.46 -7.22
N THR A 198 15.27 -2.03 -7.66
CA THR A 198 14.20 -1.32 -8.37
C THR A 198 12.90 -1.27 -7.60
N PHE A 199 12.82 -1.91 -6.44
CA PHE A 199 11.62 -1.93 -5.62
C PHE A 199 11.42 -0.61 -4.88
N TRP A 200 10.26 0.01 -5.09
CA TRP A 200 9.84 1.20 -4.37
C TRP A 200 8.80 0.89 -3.30
N THR A 201 8.87 1.64 -2.24
CA THR A 201 7.81 1.73 -1.23
C THR A 201 7.02 3.01 -1.37
N SER A 202 5.78 3.00 -0.91
CA SER A 202 4.89 4.16 -0.92
C SER A 202 4.41 4.50 0.48
N GLY A 203 4.45 5.78 0.82
CA GLY A 203 3.66 6.33 1.93
C GLY A 203 2.22 6.58 1.52
N GLN A 204 1.35 6.80 2.51
CA GLN A 204 -0.02 7.30 2.34
C GLN A 204 -0.26 8.43 3.33
N TRP A 205 -0.05 9.68 2.89
CA TRP A 205 -0.11 10.85 3.77
C TRP A 205 -1.44 11.59 3.55
N MET A 206 -2.51 11.03 4.10
CA MET A 206 -3.87 11.55 3.94
C MET A 206 -4.28 12.45 5.10
N THR A 207 -4.01 12.00 6.34
CA THR A 207 -4.47 12.64 7.57
C THR A 207 -3.80 13.99 7.80
N GLU A 208 -4.58 14.95 8.29
CA GLU A 208 -4.10 16.23 8.82
C GLU A 208 -4.60 16.43 10.25
N LYS A 209 -4.03 17.41 10.96
CA LYS A 209 -4.34 17.61 12.38
C LYS A 209 -5.83 17.85 12.65
N LYS A 210 -6.53 18.52 11.73
CA LYS A 210 -7.97 18.79 11.83
C LYS A 210 -8.83 17.70 11.18
N GLY A 211 -8.28 16.86 10.31
CA GLY A 211 -9.00 15.86 9.53
C GLY A 211 -8.60 14.44 9.91
N GLY A 212 -9.47 13.75 10.64
CA GLY A 212 -9.38 12.30 10.87
C GLY A 212 -10.21 11.54 9.84
N SER A 213 -11.39 11.05 10.24
CA SER A 213 -12.33 10.36 9.34
C SER A 213 -12.92 11.27 8.26
N ASP A 214 -13.04 12.56 8.51
CA ASP A 214 -13.39 13.57 7.50
C ASP A 214 -12.17 14.03 6.71
N VAL A 215 -11.61 13.16 5.91
CA VAL A 215 -10.42 13.47 5.09
C VAL A 215 -10.76 14.50 4.01
N ALA A 216 -11.95 14.42 3.42
CA ALA A 216 -12.37 15.32 2.34
C ALA A 216 -12.60 16.75 2.84
N GLY A 217 -13.32 16.92 3.97
CA GLY A 217 -13.59 18.23 4.56
C GLY A 217 -12.39 18.80 5.32
N GLY A 218 -11.64 17.93 6.01
CA GLY A 218 -10.54 18.31 6.91
C GLY A 218 -9.19 18.55 6.26
N THR A 219 -9.01 18.31 4.96
CA THR A 219 -7.73 18.57 4.26
C THR A 219 -7.52 20.06 4.05
N GLU A 220 -6.41 20.59 4.58
CA GLU A 220 -5.98 21.98 4.47
C GLU A 220 -4.78 22.16 3.52
N THR A 221 -4.06 21.10 3.16
CA THR A 221 -2.94 21.16 2.22
C THR A 221 -3.40 21.73 0.88
N LEU A 222 -2.68 22.73 0.35
CA LEU A 222 -2.92 23.36 -0.94
C LEU A 222 -1.89 22.87 -1.96
N ALA A 223 -2.34 22.71 -3.21
CA ALA A 223 -1.52 22.32 -4.35
C ALA A 223 -1.56 23.43 -5.40
N TYR A 224 -0.44 24.10 -5.60
CA TYR A 224 -0.29 25.19 -6.57
C TYR A 224 0.29 24.61 -7.87
N PRO A 225 -0.45 24.65 -8.99
CA PRO A 225 0.02 24.13 -10.27
C PRO A 225 1.25 24.90 -10.76
N GLN A 226 2.16 24.17 -11.41
CA GLN A 226 3.38 24.69 -12.02
C GLN A 226 3.29 24.56 -13.55
N ASN A 227 4.12 25.31 -14.27
CA ASN A 227 4.14 25.32 -15.74
C ASN A 227 4.52 23.99 -16.39
N ASP A 228 5.21 23.12 -15.66
CA ASP A 228 5.63 21.78 -16.09
C ASP A 228 4.58 20.69 -15.82
N GLY A 229 3.44 21.07 -15.28
CA GLY A 229 2.35 20.14 -14.90
C GLY A 229 2.51 19.52 -13.50
N SER A 230 3.57 19.87 -12.77
CA SER A 230 3.73 19.51 -11.37
C SER A 230 2.94 20.43 -10.43
N PHE A 231 2.99 20.15 -9.12
CA PHE A 231 2.34 20.95 -8.10
C PHE A 231 3.31 21.24 -6.94
N ASN A 232 3.35 22.50 -6.50
CA ASN A 232 3.96 22.81 -5.21
C ASN A 232 2.94 22.63 -4.09
N LEU A 233 3.27 21.75 -3.13
CA LEU A 233 2.39 21.43 -2.00
C LEU A 233 2.76 22.28 -0.78
N HIS A 234 1.74 22.91 -0.19
CA HIS A 234 1.85 23.70 1.03
C HIS A 234 0.87 23.21 2.08
N GLY A 235 1.37 22.67 3.18
CA GLY A 235 0.55 22.14 4.26
C GLY A 235 1.32 21.24 5.20
N TYR A 236 0.61 20.68 6.18
CA TYR A 236 1.17 19.78 7.19
C TYR A 236 0.37 18.50 7.25
N LYS A 237 1.05 17.36 7.10
CA LYS A 237 0.46 16.04 7.28
C LYS A 237 0.72 15.52 8.69
N TRP A 238 -0.21 14.70 9.18
CA TRP A 238 -0.17 14.05 10.46
C TRP A 238 -0.21 12.53 10.28
N PHE A 239 0.50 11.77 11.11
CA PHE A 239 0.68 10.32 10.93
C PHE A 239 1.29 9.97 9.56
N SER A 240 2.40 10.62 9.20
CA SER A 240 3.10 10.41 7.94
C SER A 240 4.02 9.20 8.06
N SER A 241 3.46 8.00 8.09
CA SER A 241 4.22 6.75 8.14
C SER A 241 5.02 6.52 6.87
N ALA A 242 6.11 5.74 6.96
CA ALA A 242 7.03 5.48 5.85
C ALA A 242 7.59 6.76 5.24
N THR A 243 8.12 7.65 6.08
CA THR A 243 8.74 8.93 5.65
C THR A 243 10.00 8.71 4.81
N ASP A 244 10.59 7.53 4.85
CA ASP A 244 11.73 7.09 4.04
C ASP A 244 11.31 6.40 2.73
N SER A 245 10.00 6.35 2.42
CA SER A 245 9.52 5.74 1.19
C SER A 245 9.97 6.50 -0.06
N ASP A 246 10.04 5.77 -1.18
CA ASP A 246 10.48 6.32 -2.47
C ASP A 246 9.43 7.26 -3.06
N MET A 247 8.14 7.02 -2.75
CA MET A 247 7.04 7.87 -3.16
C MET A 247 5.96 7.93 -2.07
N THR A 248 5.01 8.81 -2.23
CA THR A 248 3.79 8.84 -1.40
C THR A 248 2.57 9.25 -2.20
N LEU A 249 1.42 8.74 -1.79
CA LEU A 249 0.13 9.28 -2.18
C LEU A 249 -0.34 10.26 -1.12
N THR A 250 -0.77 11.44 -1.53
CA THR A 250 -1.27 12.47 -0.61
C THR A 250 -2.51 13.17 -1.15
N LEU A 251 -3.25 13.82 -0.28
CA LEU A 251 -4.41 14.62 -0.65
C LEU A 251 -4.08 16.12 -0.53
N ALA A 252 -4.54 16.91 -1.49
CA ALA A 252 -4.45 18.36 -1.44
C ALA A 252 -5.61 19.00 -2.21
N ARG A 253 -5.85 20.28 -1.96
CA ARG A 253 -6.81 21.10 -2.68
C ARG A 253 -6.07 21.89 -3.77
N ILE A 254 -6.44 21.68 -5.02
CA ILE A 254 -5.82 22.39 -6.14
C ILE A 254 -6.31 23.84 -6.14
N VAL A 255 -5.35 24.76 -6.12
CA VAL A 255 -5.59 26.20 -6.22
C VAL A 255 -5.70 26.58 -7.70
N ASP A 256 -6.70 27.37 -8.06
CA ASP A 256 -6.87 27.90 -9.42
C ASP A 256 -6.09 29.23 -9.61
N ASP A 257 -6.17 29.77 -10.82
CA ASP A 257 -5.47 30.99 -11.19
C ASP A 257 -5.97 32.25 -10.42
N ASP A 258 -7.20 32.21 -9.91
CA ASP A 258 -7.79 33.25 -9.07
C ASP A 258 -7.44 33.13 -7.58
N GLY A 259 -6.62 32.15 -7.23
CA GLY A 259 -6.23 31.87 -5.84
C GLY A 259 -7.33 31.17 -5.01
N GLN A 260 -8.40 30.69 -5.67
CA GLN A 260 -9.44 29.92 -5.02
C GLN A 260 -9.09 28.43 -5.10
N TYR A 261 -9.57 27.62 -4.17
CA TYR A 261 -9.35 26.18 -4.19
C TYR A 261 -10.67 25.41 -4.31
N LYS A 262 -10.61 24.27 -4.94
CA LYS A 262 -11.76 23.36 -5.07
C LYS A 262 -12.08 22.73 -3.72
N GLU A 263 -13.37 22.59 -3.41
CA GLU A 263 -13.81 21.92 -2.18
C GLU A 263 -13.39 20.44 -2.11
N VAL A 264 -13.28 19.78 -3.27
CA VAL A 264 -12.88 18.37 -3.36
C VAL A 264 -11.37 18.24 -3.38
N CYS A 265 -10.83 17.40 -2.49
CA CYS A 265 -9.41 17.07 -2.49
C CYS A 265 -9.03 16.20 -3.70
N SER A 266 -7.86 16.45 -4.25
CA SER A 266 -7.26 15.64 -5.30
C SER A 266 -6.19 14.72 -4.70
N LEU A 267 -6.12 13.47 -5.19
CA LEU A 267 -5.06 12.54 -4.87
C LEU A 267 -3.84 12.88 -5.74
N LEU A 268 -2.72 13.13 -5.12
CA LEU A 268 -1.46 13.50 -5.76
C LEU A 268 -0.37 12.47 -5.45
N LEU A 269 0.44 12.19 -6.46
CA LEU A 269 1.68 11.43 -6.34
C LEU A 269 2.83 12.40 -6.06
N ALA A 270 3.58 12.16 -5.00
CA ALA A 270 4.84 12.85 -4.73
C ALA A 270 5.98 11.83 -4.68
N CYS A 271 7.05 12.07 -5.45
CA CYS A 271 8.27 11.27 -5.41
C CYS A 271 9.29 11.89 -4.48
N ASN A 272 10.15 11.07 -3.87
CA ASN A 272 11.23 11.57 -3.05
C ASN A 272 12.31 12.16 -3.96
N SER A 273 12.61 13.46 -3.81
CA SER A 273 13.56 14.20 -4.64
C SER A 273 15.01 13.67 -4.59
N LYS A 274 15.32 12.75 -3.66
CA LYS A 274 16.64 12.08 -3.61
C LYS A 274 16.82 11.03 -4.71
N ILE A 275 15.74 10.63 -5.41
CA ILE A 275 15.78 9.59 -6.46
C ILE A 275 16.23 10.17 -7.81
N ASP A 276 15.97 11.44 -8.08
CA ASP A 276 16.27 12.08 -9.38
C ASP A 276 17.78 12.35 -9.60
N ASN A 277 18.66 11.99 -8.66
CA ASN A 277 20.10 12.23 -8.71
C ASN A 277 20.96 10.95 -8.80
N GLN A 278 20.37 9.80 -9.26
CA GLN A 278 21.16 8.58 -9.53
C GLN A 278 21.19 8.21 -11.01
#